data_8dcc6cece7b3fc31ced34057019e9b3f
#
_entry.id   8dcc6cece7b3fc31ced34057019e9b3f
#
_cell.length_a   1.000
_cell.length_b   1.000
_cell.length_c   1.000
_cell.angle_alpha   90.00
_cell.angle_beta   90.00
_cell.angle_gamma   90.00
#
_symmetry.space_group_name_H-M   'P 1'
#
loop_
_entity.id
_entity.type
_entity.pdbx_description
1 polymer ?
#
loop_
_entity_poly.entity_id
_entity_poly.type
_entity_poly.pdbx_seq_one_letter_code
_entity_poly.pdbx_strand_id
1 'polypeptide(L)'
;VWDFRTQKADNDTYRVGYTGKIDSVLCLSESRTQYKYRLSTDSLLLIGYENVNARVDNRFPMIALRYPFAYGDSISSYFYGEGSYSHSLGISSYGFSSVVADGLGCLLLPDTDTLRQVLRVRRDQYIGQTYYANRHSTPCIDSILHLSDTIQVWLQRDPATWHVVHCQW
;
A
#
# COMPACT_ATOMS: atom_id res chain seq x y z
N VAL A 1 15.21 9.82 16.26
CA VAL A 1 14.57 11.02 15.68
C VAL A 1 14.84 11.01 14.20
N TRP A 2 13.81 11.18 13.40
CA TRP A 2 13.91 11.36 11.96
C TRP A 2 13.61 12.82 11.63
N ASP A 3 14.56 13.49 11.00
CA ASP A 3 14.51 14.95 10.76
C ASP A 3 14.34 15.24 9.26
N PHE A 4 13.14 15.66 8.88
CA PHE A 4 12.78 16.04 7.52
C PHE A 4 12.50 17.53 7.37
N ARG A 5 12.86 18.36 8.35
CA ARG A 5 12.59 19.82 8.36
C ARG A 5 13.16 20.56 7.18
N THR A 6 14.26 20.05 6.62
CA THR A 6 14.92 20.66 5.45
C THR A 6 14.47 20.08 4.12
N GLN A 7 13.63 19.07 4.13
CA GLN A 7 13.12 18.45 2.91
C GLN A 7 12.12 19.39 2.23
N LYS A 8 12.19 19.44 0.90
CA LYS A 8 11.24 20.17 0.06
C LYS A 8 10.46 19.17 -0.77
N ALA A 9 9.21 19.49 -1.05
CA ALA A 9 8.41 18.68 -1.97
C ALA A 9 9.00 18.76 -3.38
N ASP A 10 9.24 17.61 -4.00
CA ASP A 10 9.67 17.54 -5.40
C ASP A 10 8.52 17.88 -6.37
N ASN A 11 7.29 17.71 -5.92
CA ASN A 11 6.10 17.99 -6.71
C ASN A 11 4.98 18.56 -5.83
N ASP A 12 4.78 19.86 -5.91
CA ASP A 12 3.75 20.58 -5.16
C ASP A 12 2.31 20.25 -5.61
N THR A 13 2.14 19.61 -6.76
CA THR A 13 0.84 19.21 -7.30
C THR A 13 0.46 17.77 -6.97
N TYR A 14 1.37 17.01 -6.40
CA TYR A 14 1.10 15.63 -5.99
C TYR A 14 0.01 15.59 -4.91
N ARG A 15 -0.96 14.74 -5.12
CA ARG A 15 -2.10 14.58 -4.18
C ARG A 15 -2.43 13.12 -4.03
N VAL A 16 -2.70 12.72 -2.80
CA VAL A 16 -3.30 11.44 -2.45
C VAL A 16 -4.71 11.70 -1.95
N GLY A 17 -5.67 11.14 -2.63
CA GLY A 17 -7.09 11.28 -2.29
C GLY A 17 -7.63 10.06 -1.55
N TYR A 18 -8.44 10.29 -0.53
CA TYR A 18 -9.14 9.23 0.20
C TYR A 18 -10.63 9.40 0.05
N THR A 19 -11.34 8.33 -0.30
CA THR A 19 -12.80 8.28 -0.37
C THR A 19 -13.32 6.96 0.22
N GLY A 20 -14.50 6.99 0.81
CA GLY A 20 -15.12 5.81 1.43
C GLY A 20 -15.55 6.05 2.87
N LYS A 21 -16.14 5.03 3.49
CA LYS A 21 -16.54 5.02 4.91
C LYS A 21 -15.80 3.92 5.65
N ILE A 22 -15.62 4.09 6.96
CA ILE A 22 -14.86 3.19 7.83
C ILE A 22 -15.35 1.73 7.76
N ASP A 23 -16.66 1.49 7.60
CA ASP A 23 -17.25 0.15 7.52
C ASP A 23 -17.46 -0.35 6.08
N SER A 24 -16.82 0.30 5.11
CA SER A 24 -16.94 -0.02 3.69
C SER A 24 -15.56 -0.11 3.02
N VAL A 25 -15.55 -0.07 1.70
CA VAL A 25 -14.31 0.01 0.94
C VAL A 25 -13.74 1.42 1.03
N LEU A 26 -12.53 1.54 1.55
CA LEU A 26 -11.73 2.75 1.50
C LEU A 26 -10.94 2.76 0.18
N CYS A 27 -11.13 3.79 -0.61
CA CYS A 27 -10.39 4.00 -1.85
C CYS A 27 -9.30 5.06 -1.63
N LEU A 28 -8.07 4.70 -1.97
CA LEU A 28 -6.93 5.60 -2.02
C LEU A 28 -6.58 5.84 -3.48
N SER A 29 -6.62 7.10 -3.91
CA SER A 29 -6.31 7.52 -5.28
C SER A 29 -4.96 8.21 -5.32
N GLU A 30 -4.03 7.66 -6.08
CA GLU A 30 -2.65 8.11 -6.21
C GLU A 30 -2.13 7.85 -7.63
N SER A 31 -1.50 8.84 -8.25
CA SER A 31 -0.85 8.70 -9.57
C SER A 31 -1.71 7.97 -10.63
N ARG A 32 -2.98 8.34 -10.75
CA ARG A 32 -3.98 7.73 -11.67
C ARG A 32 -4.34 6.27 -11.33
N THR A 33 -3.95 5.78 -10.17
CA THR A 33 -4.33 4.46 -9.66
C THR A 33 -5.23 4.63 -8.45
N GLN A 34 -6.31 3.88 -8.41
CA GLN A 34 -7.18 3.77 -7.25
C GLN A 34 -6.94 2.41 -6.59
N TYR A 35 -6.45 2.42 -5.36
CA TYR A 35 -6.30 1.25 -4.52
C TYR A 35 -7.54 1.09 -3.64
N LYS A 36 -8.04 -0.12 -3.56
CA LYS A 36 -9.25 -0.46 -2.78
C LYS A 36 -8.84 -1.23 -1.53
N TYR A 37 -9.16 -0.68 -0.39
CA TYR A 37 -8.87 -1.29 0.91
C TYR A 37 -10.14 -1.65 1.64
N ARG A 38 -10.09 -2.73 2.40
CA ARG A 38 -11.09 -3.07 3.40
C ARG A 38 -10.46 -2.96 4.77
N LEU A 39 -11.04 -2.11 5.60
CA LEU A 39 -10.68 -2.00 7.00
C LEU A 39 -11.47 -3.02 7.79
N SER A 40 -10.82 -3.82 8.61
CA SER A 40 -11.42 -4.69 9.61
C SER A 40 -10.98 -4.25 11.02
N THR A 41 -11.49 -4.90 12.05
CA THR A 41 -11.13 -4.59 13.45
C THR A 41 -9.66 -4.82 13.77
N ASP A 42 -9.01 -5.68 13.02
CA ASP A 42 -7.62 -6.12 13.28
C ASP A 42 -6.66 -5.90 12.12
N SER A 43 -7.15 -5.47 10.94
CA SER A 43 -6.31 -5.38 9.75
C SER A 43 -6.81 -4.40 8.69
N LEU A 44 -5.87 -3.89 7.90
CA LEU A 44 -6.10 -3.19 6.65
C LEU A 44 -5.71 -4.12 5.50
N LEU A 45 -6.68 -4.47 4.66
CA LEU A 45 -6.53 -5.42 3.57
C LEU A 45 -6.61 -4.70 2.21
N LEU A 46 -5.60 -4.84 1.36
CA LEU A 46 -5.70 -4.42 -0.03
C LEU A 46 -6.51 -5.46 -0.82
N ILE A 47 -7.70 -5.08 -1.24
CA ILE A 47 -8.66 -5.96 -1.93
C ILE A 47 -8.66 -5.78 -3.45
N GLY A 48 -7.89 -4.85 -3.97
CA GLY A 48 -7.75 -4.64 -5.41
C GLY A 48 -7.25 -3.26 -5.77
N TYR A 49 -7.04 -3.06 -7.05
CA TYR A 49 -6.68 -1.75 -7.60
C TYR A 49 -7.24 -1.58 -9.01
N GLU A 50 -7.34 -0.33 -9.43
CA GLU A 50 -7.82 0.04 -10.76
C GLU A 50 -7.07 1.28 -11.26
N ASN A 51 -6.63 1.24 -12.51
CA ASN A 51 -6.07 2.37 -13.23
C ASN A 51 -6.56 2.37 -14.68
N VAL A 52 -6.00 3.25 -15.52
CA VAL A 52 -6.41 3.39 -16.94
C VAL A 52 -6.26 2.07 -17.72
N ASN A 53 -5.26 1.26 -17.37
CA ASN A 53 -4.91 0.06 -18.14
C ASN A 53 -5.35 -1.24 -17.45
N ALA A 54 -5.44 -1.27 -16.14
CA ALA A 54 -5.65 -2.49 -15.40
C ALA A 54 -6.70 -2.33 -14.31
N ARG A 55 -7.50 -3.38 -14.14
CA ARG A 55 -8.36 -3.59 -12.97
C ARG A 55 -8.09 -4.97 -12.41
N VAL A 56 -7.74 -5.03 -11.14
CA VAL A 56 -7.48 -6.30 -10.43
C VAL A 56 -8.29 -6.32 -9.14
N ASP A 57 -9.02 -7.38 -8.92
CA ASP A 57 -9.74 -7.67 -7.67
C ASP A 57 -9.03 -8.84 -6.97
N ASN A 58 -8.55 -8.63 -5.76
CA ASN A 58 -7.80 -9.63 -4.99
C ASN A 58 -8.77 -10.63 -4.35
N ARG A 59 -8.75 -11.88 -4.80
CA ARG A 59 -9.48 -12.99 -4.18
C ARG A 59 -8.87 -13.38 -2.82
N PHE A 60 -7.55 -13.36 -2.76
CA PHE A 60 -6.78 -13.44 -1.52
C PHE A 60 -6.16 -12.06 -1.27
N PRO A 61 -6.75 -11.25 -0.38
CA PRO A 61 -6.29 -9.89 -0.11
C PRO A 61 -4.90 -9.88 0.48
N MET A 62 -4.13 -8.86 0.12
CA MET A 62 -2.85 -8.59 0.76
C MET A 62 -3.09 -7.88 2.10
N ILE A 63 -2.44 -8.33 3.15
CA ILE A 63 -2.43 -7.62 4.43
C ILE A 63 -1.49 -6.42 4.29
N ALA A 64 -2.07 -5.22 4.27
CA ALA A 64 -1.30 -3.98 4.22
C ALA A 64 -0.82 -3.55 5.61
N LEU A 65 -1.63 -3.82 6.65
CA LEU A 65 -1.29 -3.54 8.04
C LEU A 65 -2.16 -4.38 8.98
N ARG A 66 -1.66 -4.64 10.17
CA ARG A 66 -2.40 -5.32 11.24
C ARG A 66 -2.51 -4.42 12.48
N TYR A 67 -3.56 -4.59 13.25
CA TYR A 67 -3.81 -3.83 14.47
C TYR A 67 -4.09 -4.78 15.66
N PRO A 68 -3.57 -4.52 16.87
CA PRO A 68 -2.54 -3.54 17.16
C PRO A 68 -1.20 -3.94 16.49
N PHE A 69 -0.34 -2.96 16.18
CA PHE A 69 0.97 -3.19 15.60
C PHE A 69 1.99 -2.37 16.40
N ALA A 70 3.00 -3.01 16.94
CA ALA A 70 3.98 -2.42 17.82
C ALA A 70 5.40 -2.58 17.26
N TYR A 71 6.34 -1.83 17.80
CA TYR A 71 7.76 -1.95 17.46
C TYR A 71 8.26 -3.40 17.64
N GLY A 72 8.88 -3.94 16.61
CA GLY A 72 9.36 -5.33 16.56
C GLY A 72 8.36 -6.31 15.95
N ASP A 73 7.10 -5.91 15.76
CA ASP A 73 6.12 -6.77 15.10
C ASP A 73 6.40 -6.91 13.61
N SER A 74 6.05 -8.06 13.09
CA SER A 74 6.11 -8.35 11.67
C SER A 74 4.93 -9.20 11.23
N ILE A 75 4.52 -9.04 9.98
CA ILE A 75 3.50 -9.87 9.36
C ILE A 75 3.85 -10.09 7.90
N SER A 76 3.56 -11.30 7.41
CA SER A 76 3.74 -11.65 6.01
C SER A 76 2.48 -12.28 5.46
N SER A 77 2.17 -12.00 4.21
CA SER A 77 1.01 -12.57 3.54
C SER A 77 1.27 -12.81 2.06
N TYR A 78 0.71 -13.90 1.56
CA TYR A 78 0.55 -14.09 0.12
C TYR A 78 -0.74 -13.40 -0.33
N PHE A 79 -0.75 -12.96 -1.57
CA PHE A 79 -1.94 -12.41 -2.19
C PHE A 79 -2.11 -12.95 -3.62
N TYR A 80 -3.34 -12.95 -4.09
CA TYR A 80 -3.70 -13.35 -5.44
C TYR A 80 -4.93 -12.57 -5.89
N GLY A 81 -4.88 -12.03 -7.09
CA GLY A 81 -5.98 -11.33 -7.72
C GLY A 81 -6.08 -11.62 -9.20
N GLU A 82 -7.25 -11.40 -9.74
CA GLU A 82 -7.54 -11.52 -11.17
C GLU A 82 -8.25 -10.28 -11.67
N GLY A 83 -8.13 -10.04 -12.96
CA GLY A 83 -8.78 -8.89 -13.56
C GLY A 83 -8.60 -8.78 -15.05
N SER A 84 -8.60 -7.54 -15.55
CA SER A 84 -8.45 -7.21 -16.96
C SER A 84 -7.33 -6.20 -17.16
N TYR A 85 -6.67 -6.33 -18.29
CA TYR A 85 -5.66 -5.38 -18.76
C TYR A 85 -6.02 -4.88 -20.17
N SER A 86 -6.03 -3.57 -20.37
CA SER A 86 -6.39 -2.90 -21.64
C SER A 86 -7.69 -3.40 -22.25
N HIS A 87 -8.66 -3.78 -21.41
CA HIS A 87 -9.99 -4.33 -21.78
C HIS A 87 -9.99 -5.62 -22.61
N SER A 88 -8.83 -6.10 -23.05
CA SER A 88 -8.71 -7.24 -23.99
C SER A 88 -8.00 -8.47 -23.40
N LEU A 89 -7.14 -8.27 -22.42
CA LEU A 89 -6.39 -9.34 -21.80
C LEU A 89 -6.91 -9.62 -20.39
N GLY A 90 -6.89 -10.88 -20.00
CA GLY A 90 -6.96 -11.26 -18.59
C GLY A 90 -5.63 -11.00 -17.91
N ILE A 91 -5.64 -10.65 -16.63
CA ILE A 91 -4.47 -10.52 -15.78
C ILE A 91 -4.66 -11.32 -14.50
N SER A 92 -3.64 -12.05 -14.11
CA SER A 92 -3.48 -12.59 -12.75
C SER A 92 -2.33 -11.85 -12.08
N SER A 93 -2.55 -11.37 -10.88
CA SER A 93 -1.54 -10.72 -10.04
C SER A 93 -1.39 -11.50 -8.75
N TYR A 94 -0.18 -11.87 -8.41
CA TYR A 94 0.09 -12.69 -7.23
C TYR A 94 1.42 -12.31 -6.61
N GLY A 95 1.60 -12.67 -5.35
CA GLY A 95 2.86 -12.38 -4.72
C GLY A 95 2.85 -12.54 -3.21
N PHE A 96 3.85 -11.92 -2.63
CA PHE A 96 4.14 -11.97 -1.22
C PHE A 96 4.42 -10.56 -0.71
N SER A 97 3.91 -10.24 0.47
CA SER A 97 4.17 -8.98 1.16
C SER A 97 4.67 -9.27 2.57
N SER A 98 5.70 -8.56 2.99
CA SER A 98 6.22 -8.56 4.36
C SER A 98 6.15 -7.14 4.90
N VAL A 99 5.57 -6.99 6.08
CA VAL A 99 5.41 -5.71 6.78
C VAL A 99 6.07 -5.82 8.15
N VAL A 100 6.97 -4.91 8.46
CA VAL A 100 7.77 -4.92 9.69
C VAL A 100 7.74 -3.55 10.35
N ALA A 101 7.45 -3.50 11.65
CA ALA A 101 7.58 -2.29 12.45
C ALA A 101 9.00 -2.20 13.01
N ASP A 102 9.88 -1.51 12.29
CA ASP A 102 11.33 -1.51 12.52
C ASP A 102 11.88 -0.27 13.24
N GLY A 103 11.02 0.67 13.61
CA GLY A 103 11.46 1.85 14.33
C GLY A 103 10.36 2.52 15.15
N LEU A 104 10.73 3.08 16.29
CA LEU A 104 9.88 3.91 17.15
C LEU A 104 10.60 5.20 17.47
N GLY A 105 9.94 6.36 17.34
CA GLY A 105 10.61 7.62 17.60
C GLY A 105 9.77 8.87 17.36
N CYS A 106 10.47 9.95 17.02
CA CYS A 106 9.88 11.24 16.70
C CYS A 106 10.18 11.59 15.24
N LEU A 107 9.22 12.15 14.56
CA LEU A 107 9.31 12.65 13.19
C LEU A 107 9.18 14.17 13.21
N LEU A 108 10.20 14.85 12.70
CA LEU A 108 10.21 16.29 12.52
C LEU A 108 9.89 16.59 11.05
N LEU A 109 8.79 17.25 10.81
CA LEU A 109 8.33 17.63 9.47
C LEU A 109 8.73 19.08 9.13
N PRO A 110 8.69 19.48 7.85
CA PRO A 110 8.70 20.87 7.46
C PRO A 110 7.61 21.65 8.23
N ASP A 111 7.75 22.97 8.36
CA ASP A 111 6.79 23.85 9.03
C ASP A 111 6.65 23.65 10.57
N THR A 112 7.71 23.14 11.20
CA THR A 112 7.82 22.99 12.66
C THR A 112 6.95 21.91 13.30
N ASP A 113 6.22 21.12 12.53
CA ASP A 113 5.42 20.02 13.06
C ASP A 113 6.30 18.89 13.59
N THR A 114 6.04 18.49 14.83
CA THR A 114 6.73 17.38 15.49
C THR A 114 5.72 16.31 15.85
N LEU A 115 5.79 15.18 15.18
CA LEU A 115 5.00 14.00 15.53
C LEU A 115 5.82 13.15 16.52
N ARG A 116 5.24 12.90 17.70
CA ARG A 116 5.85 12.09 18.76
C ARG A 116 5.25 10.68 18.75
N GLN A 117 6.03 9.71 19.25
CA GLN A 117 5.59 8.31 19.33
C GLN A 117 5.19 7.72 17.96
N VAL A 118 5.97 8.04 16.93
CA VAL A 118 5.76 7.56 15.57
C VAL A 118 6.34 6.17 15.43
N LEU A 119 5.55 5.24 14.90
CA LEU A 119 5.99 3.91 14.52
C LEU A 119 6.39 3.92 13.04
N ARG A 120 7.63 3.52 12.73
CA ARG A 120 8.06 3.28 11.36
C ARG A 120 7.69 1.87 10.94
N VAL A 121 6.98 1.78 9.83
CA VAL A 121 6.59 0.51 9.22
C VAL A 121 7.21 0.41 7.83
N ARG A 122 7.99 -0.65 7.60
CA ARG A 122 8.56 -0.99 6.31
C ARG A 122 7.74 -2.11 5.68
N ARG A 123 7.49 -1.99 4.39
CA ARG A 123 6.82 -3.02 3.60
C ARG A 123 7.67 -3.40 2.40
N ASP A 124 7.93 -4.68 2.26
CA ASP A 124 8.61 -5.27 1.11
C ASP A 124 7.59 -6.13 0.35
N GLN A 125 7.54 -5.98 -0.97
CA GLN A 125 6.58 -6.70 -1.83
C GLN A 125 7.28 -7.36 -3.01
N TYR A 126 6.84 -8.58 -3.33
CA TYR A 126 7.18 -9.29 -4.54
C TYR A 126 5.90 -9.55 -5.32
N ILE A 127 5.82 -9.02 -6.54
CA ILE A 127 4.63 -9.08 -7.38
C ILE A 127 4.96 -9.78 -8.68
N GLY A 128 4.25 -10.88 -8.96
CA GLY A 128 4.22 -11.53 -10.26
C GLY A 128 2.92 -11.20 -10.99
N GLN A 129 3.00 -11.02 -12.30
CA GLN A 129 1.84 -10.78 -13.13
C GLN A 129 1.90 -11.67 -14.36
N THR A 130 0.76 -12.28 -14.69
CA THR A 130 0.59 -13.13 -15.87
C THR A 130 -0.58 -12.61 -16.69
N TYR A 131 -0.38 -12.50 -17.99
CA TYR A 131 -1.37 -11.97 -18.93
C TYR A 131 -1.87 -13.07 -19.86
N TYR A 132 -3.18 -13.10 -20.13
CA TYR A 132 -3.86 -14.11 -20.94
C TYR A 132 -4.67 -13.44 -22.05
N ALA A 133 -4.61 -13.99 -23.26
CA ALA A 133 -5.49 -13.56 -24.36
C ALA A 133 -6.96 -13.94 -24.08
N ASN A 134 -7.18 -15.06 -23.36
CA ASN A 134 -8.49 -15.51 -22.83
C ASN A 134 -8.26 -16.13 -21.46
N ARG A 135 -9.29 -16.17 -20.59
CA ARG A 135 -9.21 -16.72 -19.23
C ARG A 135 -8.69 -18.16 -19.13
N HIS A 136 -8.69 -18.92 -20.23
CA HIS A 136 -8.26 -20.31 -20.30
C HIS A 136 -7.08 -20.54 -21.24
N SER A 137 -6.46 -19.46 -21.77
CA SER A 137 -5.31 -19.60 -22.66
C SER A 137 -4.00 -19.69 -21.86
N THR A 138 -2.99 -20.23 -22.54
CA THR A 138 -1.62 -20.19 -22.04
C THR A 138 -1.21 -18.72 -21.81
N PRO A 139 -0.44 -18.42 -20.74
CA PRO A 139 0.06 -17.08 -20.52
C PRO A 139 0.82 -16.56 -21.75
N CYS A 140 0.51 -15.37 -22.18
CA CYS A 140 1.21 -14.76 -23.31
C CYS A 140 2.41 -13.90 -22.85
N ILE A 141 2.40 -13.46 -21.60
CA ILE A 141 3.50 -12.69 -20.99
C ILE A 141 3.56 -13.04 -19.51
N ASP A 142 4.73 -13.43 -19.05
CA ASP A 142 5.06 -13.52 -17.63
C ASP A 142 6.02 -12.38 -17.27
N SER A 143 5.64 -11.56 -16.31
CA SER A 143 6.54 -10.58 -15.72
C SER A 143 6.63 -10.76 -14.22
N ILE A 144 7.84 -10.86 -13.71
CA ILE A 144 8.13 -10.84 -12.28
C ILE A 144 8.73 -9.48 -11.98
N LEU A 145 7.98 -8.65 -11.25
CA LEU A 145 8.45 -7.37 -10.76
C LEU A 145 8.86 -7.54 -9.31
N HIS A 146 10.13 -7.37 -9.03
CA HIS A 146 10.61 -7.19 -7.68
C HIS A 146 10.49 -5.71 -7.34
N LEU A 147 9.38 -5.34 -6.70
CA LEU A 147 9.21 -4.02 -6.11
C LEU A 147 9.67 -4.10 -4.66
N SER A 148 10.93 -3.78 -4.44
CA SER A 148 11.43 -3.42 -3.11
C SER A 148 10.97 -2.00 -2.81
N ASP A 149 9.65 -1.82 -2.72
CA ASP A 149 9.10 -0.57 -2.23
C ASP A 149 9.23 -0.55 -0.71
N THR A 150 10.30 0.08 -0.25
CA THR A 150 10.36 0.49 1.14
C THR A 150 9.40 1.67 1.31
N ILE A 151 8.10 1.38 1.30
CA ILE A 151 7.09 2.36 1.68
C ILE A 151 7.22 2.50 3.20
N GLN A 152 7.92 3.53 3.63
CA GLN A 152 7.98 3.88 5.04
C GLN A 152 6.68 4.58 5.39
N VAL A 153 5.76 3.86 5.99
CA VAL A 153 4.54 4.43 6.56
C VAL A 153 4.85 4.85 7.99
N TRP A 154 4.74 6.14 8.27
CA TRP A 154 4.92 6.69 9.59
C TRP A 154 3.54 6.83 10.23
N LEU A 155 3.28 6.06 11.29
CA LEU A 155 2.02 6.10 12.02
C LEU A 155 2.24 6.80 13.36
N GLN A 156 1.57 7.92 13.58
CA GLN A 156 1.46 8.48 14.92
C GLN A 156 0.42 7.67 15.72
N ARG A 157 0.84 7.11 16.83
CA ARG A 157 -0.03 6.37 17.75
C ARG A 157 -0.74 7.35 18.69
N ASP A 158 -1.64 8.14 18.16
CA ASP A 158 -2.59 8.91 18.95
C ASP A 158 -3.97 8.27 18.74
N PRO A 159 -4.67 7.81 19.79
CA PRO A 159 -6.00 7.22 19.63
C PRO A 159 -7.04 8.16 19.04
N ALA A 160 -6.79 9.48 19.01
CA ALA A 160 -7.70 10.48 18.50
C ALA A 160 -7.42 10.88 17.02
N THR A 161 -6.20 10.73 16.53
CA THR A 161 -5.81 11.20 15.19
C THR A 161 -4.77 10.27 14.54
N TRP A 162 -5.19 9.53 13.51
CA TRP A 162 -4.28 8.77 12.67
C TRP A 162 -3.74 9.68 11.56
N HIS A 163 -2.48 10.11 11.67
CA HIS A 163 -1.77 10.74 10.58
C HIS A 163 -0.90 9.69 9.89
N VAL A 164 -1.19 9.43 8.62
CA VAL A 164 -0.35 8.60 7.78
C VAL A 164 0.53 9.55 6.94
N VAL A 165 1.82 9.53 7.18
CA VAL A 165 2.79 10.23 6.35
C VAL A 165 3.42 9.20 5.41
N HIS A 166 3.13 9.30 4.12
CA HIS A 166 3.78 8.51 3.09
C HIS A 166 5.09 9.19 2.70
N CYS A 167 6.21 8.53 2.97
CA CYS A 167 7.50 8.88 2.38
C CYS A 167 7.86 7.76 1.40
N GLN A 168 7.89 8.08 0.12
CA GLN A 168 8.38 7.21 -0.95
C GLN A 168 9.79 7.70 -1.31
N TRP A 169 10.76 6.79 -1.33
CA TRP A 169 12.15 7.07 -1.72
C TRP A 169 12.43 6.48 -3.10
#